data_28b99f00f67b4166cc97cb926596dd9d
#
_entry.id   28b99f00f67b4166cc97cb926596dd9d
#
_cell.length_a   1.000
_cell.length_b   1.000
_cell.length_c   1.000
_cell.angle_alpha   90.00
_cell.angle_beta   90.00
_cell.angle_gamma   90.00
#
_symmetry.space_group_name_H-M   'P 1'
#
loop_
_entity.id
_entity.type
_entity.pdbx_description
1 polymer ?
#
loop_
_entity_poly.entity_id
_entity_poly.type
_entity_poly.pdbx_seq_one_letter_code
_entity_poly.pdbx_strand_id
1 'polypeptide(L)'
;MAKRAKRSTDEQEVKEVPIKGRDVETMTKLQRLAAAVAEVAKKRRDPFLEVPSRSLTNSHYNKRKRLIEMGGKTNRRELFNLNQARAYMQTILVGSGCSRLIRQGKSTSIRGMYYMLKHNIEGTKENTFEDQSESDTIIEDLEVITGAMREELHLYAEPRGNLAGPLVVIDGENELDASRMGAAGYPIPSIVEPDRVKIKRCDAKFILHVEKGTVWQRFNEDKFWQKHKCIVSHGAGQPSRGVRRMLYRLHTEYKLPVYCLLDNDPWG
;
A
#
# COMPACT_ATOMS: atom_id res chain seq x y z
N MET A 1 28.24 -32.65 30.42
CA MET A 1 26.77 -32.87 30.22
C MET A 1 26.11 -31.55 29.91
N ALA A 2 25.90 -31.23 28.65
CA ALA A 2 25.28 -29.97 28.22
C ALA A 2 23.75 -30.16 28.07
N LYS A 3 22.96 -29.46 28.87
CA LYS A 3 21.50 -29.44 28.78
C LYS A 3 21.09 -28.74 27.49
N ARG A 4 20.57 -29.52 26.55
CA ARG A 4 19.88 -29.07 25.35
C ARG A 4 18.59 -28.36 25.78
N ALA A 5 18.56 -27.01 25.68
CA ALA A 5 17.35 -26.24 25.88
C ALA A 5 16.36 -26.59 24.74
N LYS A 6 15.25 -27.23 25.08
CA LYS A 6 14.09 -27.39 24.21
C LYS A 6 13.52 -26.01 23.91
N ARG A 7 13.70 -25.50 22.69
CA ARG A 7 12.85 -24.41 22.17
C ARG A 7 11.44 -24.98 22.05
N SER A 8 10.53 -24.49 22.88
CA SER A 8 9.09 -24.65 22.68
C SER A 8 8.73 -23.77 21.47
N THR A 9 8.55 -24.39 20.33
CA THR A 9 7.81 -23.80 19.21
C THR A 9 6.34 -23.82 19.61
N ASP A 10 5.88 -22.76 20.28
CA ASP A 10 4.47 -22.41 20.29
C ASP A 10 4.11 -21.95 18.87
N GLU A 11 3.90 -22.91 17.97
CA GLU A 11 3.10 -22.72 16.77
C GLU A 11 1.66 -22.50 17.25
N GLN A 12 1.32 -21.25 17.57
CA GLN A 12 -0.08 -20.86 17.67
C GLN A 12 -0.69 -21.19 16.32
N GLU A 13 -1.64 -22.14 16.30
CA GLU A 13 -2.45 -22.43 15.11
C GLU A 13 -3.01 -21.14 14.56
N VAL A 14 -2.42 -20.70 13.46
CA VAL A 14 -2.81 -19.45 12.81
C VAL A 14 -4.14 -19.68 12.14
N LYS A 15 -5.20 -19.10 12.70
CA LYS A 15 -6.56 -19.23 12.17
C LYS A 15 -6.61 -18.61 10.77
N GLU A 16 -6.70 -19.44 9.74
CA GLU A 16 -6.88 -18.98 8.37
C GLU A 16 -8.34 -18.61 8.13
N VAL A 17 -8.55 -17.55 7.34
CA VAL A 17 -9.88 -17.09 6.93
C VAL A 17 -10.12 -17.45 5.46
N PRO A 18 -11.38 -17.64 5.03
CA PRO A 18 -11.68 -17.86 3.63
C PRO A 18 -11.25 -16.69 2.76
N ILE A 19 -10.41 -16.93 1.76
CA ILE A 19 -9.95 -15.92 0.80
C ILE A 19 -11.09 -15.60 -0.15
N LYS A 20 -11.45 -14.32 -0.28
CA LYS A 20 -12.60 -13.86 -1.07
C LYS A 20 -12.28 -12.61 -1.89
N GLY A 21 -13.08 -12.35 -2.92
CA GLY A 21 -13.00 -11.13 -3.71
C GLY A 21 -11.63 -10.94 -4.37
N ARG A 22 -11.07 -9.73 -4.24
CA ARG A 22 -9.76 -9.36 -4.82
C ARG A 22 -8.59 -10.14 -4.26
N ASP A 23 -8.69 -10.64 -3.03
CA ASP A 23 -7.64 -11.43 -2.39
C ASP A 23 -7.38 -12.73 -3.15
N VAL A 24 -8.38 -13.30 -3.81
CA VAL A 24 -8.23 -14.52 -4.66
C VAL A 24 -7.32 -14.22 -5.84
N GLU A 25 -7.50 -13.08 -6.50
CA GLU A 25 -6.67 -12.67 -7.63
C GLU A 25 -5.23 -12.40 -7.18
N THR A 26 -5.06 -11.65 -6.10
CA THR A 26 -3.74 -11.33 -5.55
C THR A 26 -2.99 -12.58 -5.11
N MET A 27 -3.67 -13.51 -4.42
CA MET A 27 -3.10 -14.79 -4.03
C MET A 27 -2.68 -15.61 -5.27
N THR A 28 -3.50 -15.63 -6.31
CA THR A 28 -3.17 -16.30 -7.57
C THR A 28 -1.91 -15.72 -8.22
N LYS A 29 -1.73 -14.39 -8.20
CA LYS A 29 -0.53 -13.72 -8.71
C LYS A 29 0.72 -14.13 -7.91
N LEU A 30 0.63 -14.14 -6.58
CA LEU A 30 1.72 -14.60 -5.70
C LEU A 30 2.06 -16.09 -5.91
N GLN A 31 1.05 -16.93 -6.06
CA GLN A 31 1.24 -18.35 -6.34
C GLN A 31 1.89 -18.60 -7.71
N ARG A 32 1.52 -17.84 -8.74
CA ARG A 32 2.17 -17.92 -10.07
C ARG A 32 3.65 -17.55 -9.98
N LEU A 33 4.01 -16.52 -9.22
CA LEU A 33 5.40 -16.15 -8.99
C LEU A 33 6.17 -17.30 -8.34
N ALA A 34 5.63 -17.88 -7.26
CA ALA A 34 6.24 -19.01 -6.57
C ALA A 34 6.36 -20.25 -7.46
N ALA A 35 5.32 -20.57 -8.24
CA ALA A 35 5.31 -21.69 -9.17
C ALA A 35 6.37 -21.53 -10.27
N ALA A 36 6.52 -20.33 -10.84
CA ALA A 36 7.54 -20.06 -11.85
C ALA A 36 8.95 -20.33 -11.32
N VAL A 37 9.25 -19.88 -10.10
CA VAL A 37 10.52 -20.16 -9.42
C VAL A 37 10.73 -21.66 -9.20
N ALA A 38 9.69 -22.35 -8.68
CA ALA A 38 9.76 -23.77 -8.41
C ALA A 38 9.99 -24.62 -9.66
N GLU A 39 9.37 -24.27 -10.78
CA GLU A 39 9.57 -24.96 -12.07
C GLU A 39 10.99 -24.83 -12.61
N VAL A 40 11.62 -23.68 -12.45
CA VAL A 40 13.04 -23.50 -12.85
C VAL A 40 13.95 -24.34 -11.95
N ALA A 41 13.71 -24.33 -10.63
CA ALA A 41 14.46 -25.12 -9.65
C ALA A 41 14.33 -26.63 -9.91
N LYS A 42 13.13 -27.15 -10.21
CA LYS A 42 12.90 -28.56 -10.57
C LYS A 42 13.72 -28.99 -11.78
N LYS A 43 13.94 -28.08 -12.74
CA LYS A 43 14.77 -28.33 -13.93
C LYS A 43 16.27 -28.21 -13.64
N ARG A 44 16.66 -28.08 -12.37
CA ARG A 44 18.06 -27.87 -11.91
C ARG A 44 18.77 -26.70 -12.60
N ARG A 45 18.01 -25.64 -12.90
CA ARG A 45 18.53 -24.36 -13.43
C ARG A 45 18.54 -23.31 -12.32
N ASP A 46 19.33 -22.27 -12.52
CA ASP A 46 19.35 -21.16 -11.57
C ASP A 46 17.99 -20.46 -11.53
N PRO A 47 17.28 -20.47 -10.37
CA PRO A 47 16.04 -19.78 -10.22
C PRO A 47 16.24 -18.27 -10.35
N PHE A 48 15.34 -17.62 -11.07
CA PHE A 48 15.40 -16.18 -11.28
C PHE A 48 14.03 -15.52 -11.19
N LEU A 49 14.03 -14.22 -10.96
CA LEU A 49 12.89 -13.33 -11.01
C LEU A 49 13.09 -12.28 -12.10
N GLU A 50 12.08 -12.03 -12.91
CA GLU A 50 12.06 -10.89 -13.83
C GLU A 50 11.37 -9.71 -13.14
N VAL A 51 12.12 -8.64 -12.90
CA VAL A 51 11.65 -7.44 -12.24
C VAL A 51 11.56 -6.32 -13.26
N PRO A 52 10.37 -5.78 -13.56
CA PRO A 52 10.23 -4.64 -14.45
C PRO A 52 11.04 -3.45 -13.92
N SER A 53 11.81 -2.81 -14.82
CA SER A 53 12.69 -1.69 -14.44
C SER A 53 11.86 -0.43 -14.18
N ARG A 54 11.98 0.14 -12.98
CA ARG A 54 11.33 1.40 -12.57
C ARG A 54 12.17 2.64 -12.89
N SER A 55 13.11 2.54 -13.81
CA SER A 55 13.97 3.65 -14.21
C SER A 55 13.21 4.68 -15.07
N LEU A 56 13.64 5.95 -15.01
CA LEU A 56 13.12 7.00 -15.87
C LEU A 56 13.26 6.66 -17.36
N THR A 57 14.34 5.97 -17.74
CA THR A 57 14.58 5.52 -19.12
C THR A 57 13.62 4.44 -19.58
N ASN A 58 12.90 3.79 -18.66
CA ASN A 58 11.85 2.82 -18.93
C ASN A 58 10.45 3.38 -18.67
N SER A 59 10.30 4.69 -18.54
CA SER A 59 9.02 5.33 -18.29
C SER A 59 8.70 6.30 -19.44
N HIS A 60 7.44 6.37 -19.83
CA HIS A 60 6.97 7.30 -20.83
C HIS A 60 5.62 7.90 -20.46
N TYR A 61 5.40 9.14 -20.87
CA TYR A 61 4.11 9.80 -20.63
C TYR A 61 3.13 9.47 -21.75
N ASN A 62 2.05 8.77 -21.40
CA ASN A 62 0.94 8.49 -22.30
C ASN A 62 0.00 9.70 -22.35
N LYS A 63 0.10 10.52 -23.42
CA LYS A 63 -0.71 11.74 -23.59
C LYS A 63 -2.21 11.48 -23.62
N ARG A 64 -2.64 10.34 -24.17
CA ARG A 64 -4.07 9.98 -24.28
C ARG A 64 -4.68 9.65 -22.92
N LYS A 65 -3.96 8.88 -22.10
CA LYS A 65 -4.40 8.49 -20.76
C LYS A 65 -4.02 9.50 -19.70
N ARG A 66 -3.13 10.45 -20.03
CA ARG A 66 -2.51 11.41 -19.08
C ARG A 66 -1.84 10.72 -17.90
N LEU A 67 -1.17 9.60 -18.15
CA LEU A 67 -0.49 8.79 -17.15
C LEU A 67 0.95 8.54 -17.57
N ILE A 68 1.83 8.37 -16.57
CA ILE A 68 3.17 7.84 -16.78
C ILE A 68 3.05 6.32 -16.76
N GLU A 69 3.44 5.66 -17.84
CA GLU A 69 3.43 4.21 -17.99
C GLU A 69 4.86 3.69 -18.03
N MET A 70 5.06 2.50 -17.49
CA MET A 70 6.34 1.79 -17.61
C MET A 70 6.47 1.14 -18.98
N GLY A 71 7.69 1.12 -19.50
CA GLY A 71 8.05 0.36 -20.70
C GLY A 71 8.27 -1.13 -20.40
N GLY A 72 8.72 -1.87 -21.42
CA GLY A 72 8.89 -3.32 -21.34
C GLY A 72 10.27 -3.80 -20.86
N LYS A 73 11.16 -2.92 -20.37
CA LYS A 73 12.49 -3.34 -19.88
C LYS A 73 12.36 -4.04 -18.54
N THR A 74 12.97 -5.23 -18.41
CA THR A 74 13.04 -6.00 -17.17
C THR A 74 14.51 -6.21 -16.76
N ASN A 75 14.72 -6.34 -15.45
CA ASN A 75 15.98 -6.75 -14.86
C ASN A 75 15.80 -8.18 -14.34
N ARG A 76 16.80 -9.03 -14.57
CA ARG A 76 16.80 -10.40 -14.06
C ARG A 76 17.53 -10.45 -12.73
N ARG A 77 16.93 -11.07 -11.71
CA ARG A 77 17.54 -11.38 -10.42
C ARG A 77 17.71 -12.87 -10.29
N GLU A 78 18.95 -13.32 -10.17
CA GLU A 78 19.33 -14.74 -10.12
C GLU A 78 19.71 -15.15 -8.70
N LEU A 79 19.29 -16.34 -8.28
CA LEU A 79 19.56 -16.85 -6.93
C LEU A 79 21.06 -17.11 -6.71
N PHE A 80 21.74 -17.68 -7.71
CA PHE A 80 23.15 -18.05 -7.59
C PHE A 80 24.12 -16.93 -8.00
N ASN A 81 23.62 -15.72 -8.26
CA ASN A 81 24.45 -14.53 -8.44
C ASN A 81 24.60 -13.81 -7.10
N LEU A 82 25.79 -13.77 -6.52
CA LEU A 82 26.06 -13.20 -5.19
C LEU A 82 25.57 -11.77 -5.04
N ASN A 83 25.66 -10.94 -6.10
CA ASN A 83 25.19 -9.55 -6.06
C ASN A 83 23.67 -9.41 -6.07
N GLN A 84 22.94 -10.47 -6.41
CA GLN A 84 21.49 -10.46 -6.61
C GLN A 84 20.76 -11.39 -5.63
N ALA A 85 21.45 -12.39 -5.08
CA ALA A 85 20.89 -13.43 -4.21
C ALA A 85 20.14 -12.84 -3.01
N ARG A 86 20.68 -11.78 -2.40
CA ARG A 86 20.03 -11.09 -1.28
C ARG A 86 18.68 -10.48 -1.68
N ALA A 87 18.66 -9.71 -2.75
CA ALA A 87 17.41 -9.10 -3.25
C ALA A 87 16.42 -10.16 -3.77
N TYR A 88 16.90 -11.27 -4.32
CA TYR A 88 16.09 -12.42 -4.69
C TYR A 88 15.40 -13.03 -3.46
N MET A 89 16.18 -13.37 -2.42
CA MET A 89 15.68 -13.91 -1.15
C MET A 89 14.66 -12.96 -0.52
N GLN A 90 14.98 -11.68 -0.42
CA GLN A 90 14.11 -10.65 0.14
C GLN A 90 12.77 -10.57 -0.60
N THR A 91 12.77 -10.66 -1.94
CA THR A 91 11.54 -10.65 -2.75
C THR A 91 10.64 -11.84 -2.42
N ILE A 92 11.21 -13.04 -2.28
CA ILE A 92 10.45 -14.25 -1.90
C ILE A 92 9.92 -14.13 -0.47
N LEU A 93 10.71 -13.60 0.46
CA LEU A 93 10.29 -13.39 1.85
C LEU A 93 9.10 -12.42 1.96
N VAL A 94 9.15 -11.27 1.26
CA VAL A 94 8.05 -10.30 1.24
C VAL A 94 6.81 -10.93 0.61
N GLY A 95 6.94 -11.64 -0.52
CA GLY A 95 5.83 -12.35 -1.16
C GLY A 95 5.18 -13.39 -0.23
N SER A 96 5.99 -14.15 0.51
CA SER A 96 5.51 -15.10 1.53
C SER A 96 4.81 -14.39 2.69
N GLY A 97 5.36 -13.26 3.17
CA GLY A 97 4.74 -12.44 4.21
C GLY A 97 3.38 -11.91 3.79
N CYS A 98 3.25 -11.38 2.57
CA CYS A 98 1.97 -10.93 2.01
C CYS A 98 0.96 -12.08 1.88
N SER A 99 1.38 -13.25 1.37
CA SER A 99 0.55 -14.44 1.29
C SER A 99 0.00 -14.86 2.66
N ARG A 100 0.83 -14.80 3.70
CA ARG A 100 0.43 -15.10 5.09
C ARG A 100 -0.60 -14.10 5.61
N LEU A 101 -0.40 -12.80 5.37
CA LEU A 101 -1.35 -11.75 5.78
C LEU A 101 -2.72 -11.96 5.11
N ILE A 102 -2.74 -12.22 3.81
CA ILE A 102 -3.97 -12.48 3.06
C ILE A 102 -4.72 -13.68 3.65
N ARG A 103 -4.04 -14.79 3.91
CA ARG A 103 -4.67 -15.98 4.53
C ARG A 103 -5.24 -15.72 5.92
N GLN A 104 -4.61 -14.81 6.67
CA GLN A 104 -5.06 -14.43 8.00
C GLN A 104 -6.15 -13.36 7.99
N GLY A 105 -6.46 -12.76 6.84
CA GLY A 105 -7.34 -11.59 6.73
C GLY A 105 -6.82 -10.37 7.48
N LYS A 106 -5.49 -10.29 7.68
CA LYS A 106 -4.81 -9.20 8.41
C LYS A 106 -4.03 -8.31 7.46
N SER A 107 -3.80 -7.08 7.88
CA SER A 107 -2.93 -6.13 7.17
C SER A 107 -1.86 -5.61 8.12
N THR A 108 -0.73 -5.17 7.57
CA THR A 108 0.34 -4.55 8.35
C THR A 108 0.87 -3.30 7.66
N SER A 109 1.50 -2.41 8.42
CA SER A 109 2.22 -1.30 7.82
C SER A 109 3.46 -1.79 7.07
N ILE A 110 3.96 -0.99 6.12
CA ILE A 110 5.23 -1.25 5.43
C ILE A 110 6.35 -1.48 6.45
N ARG A 111 6.41 -0.62 7.46
CA ARG A 111 7.37 -0.76 8.56
C ARG A 111 7.14 -2.03 9.39
N GLY A 112 5.88 -2.40 9.61
CA GLY A 112 5.52 -3.66 10.28
C GLY A 112 6.00 -4.89 9.50
N MET A 113 5.89 -4.87 8.17
CA MET A 113 6.44 -5.93 7.31
C MET A 113 7.95 -6.07 7.46
N TYR A 114 8.68 -4.94 7.46
CA TYR A 114 10.12 -4.95 7.73
C TYR A 114 10.46 -5.65 9.04
N TYR A 115 9.84 -5.26 10.16
CA TYR A 115 10.10 -5.90 11.45
C TYR A 115 9.67 -7.37 11.51
N MET A 116 8.60 -7.74 10.86
CA MET A 116 8.10 -9.11 10.80
C MET A 116 9.05 -10.05 10.05
N LEU A 117 9.77 -9.53 9.06
CA LEU A 117 10.67 -10.32 8.21
C LEU A 117 12.15 -10.16 8.56
N LYS A 118 12.50 -9.19 9.40
CA LYS A 118 13.89 -9.00 9.84
C LYS A 118 14.29 -10.07 10.86
N HIS A 119 15.25 -10.90 10.48
CA HIS A 119 15.86 -11.90 11.34
C HIS A 119 17.27 -12.23 10.84
N ASN A 120 18.10 -12.80 11.70
CA ASN A 120 19.44 -13.24 11.31
C ASN A 120 19.34 -14.42 10.33
N ILE A 121 20.17 -14.39 9.30
CA ILE A 121 20.36 -15.51 8.38
C ILE A 121 21.19 -16.56 9.11
N GLU A 122 20.66 -17.78 9.24
CA GLU A 122 21.30 -18.86 9.97
C GLU A 122 22.71 -19.16 9.42
N GLY A 123 23.67 -19.29 10.32
CA GLY A 123 25.07 -19.51 9.98
C GLY A 123 25.86 -18.26 9.54
N THR A 124 25.25 -17.09 9.56
CA THR A 124 25.90 -15.82 9.20
C THR A 124 25.73 -14.76 10.30
N LYS A 125 26.41 -13.61 10.13
CA LYS A 125 26.20 -12.42 10.96
C LYS A 125 25.24 -11.41 10.33
N GLU A 126 24.69 -11.73 9.16
CA GLU A 126 23.83 -10.85 8.36
C GLU A 126 22.36 -11.02 8.72
N ASN A 127 21.59 -9.95 8.60
CA ASN A 127 20.15 -9.98 8.68
C ASN A 127 19.52 -10.14 7.29
N THR A 128 18.29 -10.61 7.24
CA THR A 128 17.50 -10.64 6.01
C THR A 128 17.29 -9.23 5.44
N PHE A 129 17.15 -8.23 6.31
CA PHE A 129 17.07 -6.79 6.00
C PHE A 129 17.92 -6.01 6.99
N GLU A 130 18.77 -5.12 6.54
CA GLU A 130 19.55 -4.26 7.41
C GLU A 130 18.75 -3.03 7.82
N ASP A 131 18.10 -2.38 6.87
CA ASP A 131 17.26 -1.22 7.12
C ASP A 131 15.90 -1.30 6.40
N GLN A 132 15.02 -0.36 6.71
CA GLN A 132 13.67 -0.32 6.15
C GLN A 132 13.68 0.01 4.66
N SER A 133 14.63 0.79 4.16
CA SER A 133 14.70 1.20 2.75
C SER A 133 14.91 0.02 1.81
N GLU A 134 15.61 -1.03 2.27
CA GLU A 134 15.73 -2.28 1.51
C GLU A 134 14.35 -2.93 1.34
N SER A 135 13.57 -3.05 2.43
CA SER A 135 12.24 -3.67 2.36
C SER A 135 11.25 -2.85 1.54
N ASP A 136 11.32 -1.51 1.63
CA ASP A 136 10.47 -0.61 0.86
C ASP A 136 10.70 -0.79 -0.66
N THR A 137 11.97 -0.87 -1.07
CA THR A 137 12.35 -1.13 -2.46
C THR A 137 11.82 -2.49 -2.96
N ILE A 138 11.94 -3.54 -2.14
CA ILE A 138 11.47 -4.88 -2.48
C ILE A 138 9.94 -4.95 -2.56
N ILE A 139 9.24 -4.25 -1.67
CA ILE A 139 7.76 -4.14 -1.72
C ILE A 139 7.32 -3.49 -3.04
N GLU A 140 7.96 -2.40 -3.44
CA GLU A 140 7.67 -1.73 -4.70
C GLU A 140 7.96 -2.61 -5.93
N ASP A 141 9.03 -3.40 -5.89
CA ASP A 141 9.33 -4.38 -6.94
C ASP A 141 8.27 -5.48 -6.99
N LEU A 142 7.80 -5.97 -5.83
CA LEU A 142 6.75 -6.98 -5.77
C LEU A 142 5.41 -6.45 -6.32
N GLU A 143 5.07 -5.18 -6.05
CA GLU A 143 3.90 -4.51 -6.66
C GLU A 143 3.96 -4.60 -8.20
N VAL A 144 5.14 -4.32 -8.77
CA VAL A 144 5.33 -4.30 -10.22
C VAL A 144 5.38 -5.71 -10.81
N ILE A 145 6.06 -6.64 -10.16
CA ILE A 145 6.15 -8.05 -10.60
C ILE A 145 4.76 -8.70 -10.64
N THR A 146 3.94 -8.46 -9.60
CA THR A 146 2.62 -9.08 -9.48
C THR A 146 1.53 -8.28 -10.20
N GLY A 147 1.78 -7.00 -10.51
CA GLY A 147 0.75 -6.08 -10.97
C GLY A 147 -0.37 -5.91 -9.93
N ALA A 148 -0.06 -6.09 -8.65
CA ALA A 148 -0.96 -5.87 -7.53
C ALA A 148 -0.59 -4.58 -6.80
N MET A 149 -1.58 -3.83 -6.37
CA MET A 149 -1.32 -2.66 -5.54
C MET A 149 -0.89 -3.10 -4.13
N ARG A 150 -0.16 -2.24 -3.44
CA ARG A 150 0.29 -2.45 -2.06
C ARG A 150 -0.85 -2.81 -1.11
N GLU A 151 -1.97 -2.16 -1.27
CA GLU A 151 -3.18 -2.38 -0.49
C GLU A 151 -3.80 -3.77 -0.76
N GLU A 152 -3.66 -4.29 -1.97
CA GLU A 152 -4.07 -5.66 -2.34
C GLU A 152 -3.11 -6.71 -1.78
N LEU A 153 -1.85 -6.34 -1.55
CA LEU A 153 -0.85 -7.15 -0.84
C LEU A 153 -1.01 -7.10 0.69
N HIS A 154 -2.08 -6.46 1.19
CA HIS A 154 -2.36 -6.25 2.61
C HIS A 154 -1.29 -5.40 3.34
N LEU A 155 -0.63 -4.51 2.60
CA LEU A 155 0.33 -3.55 3.13
C LEU A 155 -0.24 -2.14 3.07
N TYR A 156 0.05 -1.32 4.08
CA TYR A 156 -0.36 0.07 4.11
C TYR A 156 0.75 1.00 4.62
N ALA A 157 0.74 2.24 4.15
CA ALA A 157 1.48 3.32 4.77
C ALA A 157 0.70 3.85 5.98
N GLU A 158 1.36 4.56 6.88
CA GLU A 158 0.65 5.22 7.97
C GLU A 158 -0.42 6.18 7.44
N PRO A 159 -1.63 6.19 8.02
CA PRO A 159 -2.67 7.10 7.59
C PRO A 159 -2.24 8.54 7.84
N ARG A 160 -2.43 9.39 6.86
CA ARG A 160 -2.16 10.83 6.95
C ARG A 160 -3.25 11.58 6.22
N GLY A 161 -3.64 12.70 6.80
CA GLY A 161 -4.64 13.59 6.23
C GLY A 161 -6.06 13.27 6.67
N ASN A 162 -6.85 14.33 6.73
CA ASN A 162 -8.22 14.31 7.19
C ASN A 162 -9.12 15.03 6.18
N LEU A 163 -10.41 14.81 6.29
CA LEU A 163 -11.40 15.55 5.54
C LEU A 163 -12.59 15.97 6.45
N ALA A 164 -13.26 17.02 6.05
CA ALA A 164 -14.52 17.47 6.65
C ALA A 164 -15.49 17.88 5.55
N GLY A 165 -16.78 17.62 5.75
CA GLY A 165 -17.81 17.99 4.78
C GLY A 165 -18.95 17.01 4.72
N PRO A 166 -19.94 17.23 3.84
CA PRO A 166 -21.17 16.44 3.74
C PRO A 166 -20.89 15.09 3.05
N LEU A 167 -20.21 14.20 3.77
CA LEU A 167 -19.83 12.85 3.36
C LEU A 167 -20.14 11.87 4.49
N VAL A 168 -20.86 10.81 4.19
CA VAL A 168 -21.09 9.70 5.11
C VAL A 168 -20.47 8.46 4.55
N VAL A 169 -19.61 7.83 5.35
CA VAL A 169 -18.91 6.57 4.99
C VAL A 169 -19.28 5.46 5.96
N ILE A 170 -19.18 4.22 5.49
CA ILE A 170 -19.23 3.01 6.32
C ILE A 170 -17.84 2.42 6.32
N ASP A 171 -17.21 2.37 7.49
CA ASP A 171 -15.90 1.76 7.72
C ASP A 171 -16.08 0.56 8.67
N GLY A 172 -15.94 -0.63 8.10
CA GLY A 172 -16.35 -1.86 8.77
C GLY A 172 -17.84 -1.88 9.07
N GLU A 173 -18.22 -1.89 10.36
CA GLU A 173 -19.61 -1.85 10.83
C GLU A 173 -20.07 -0.44 11.23
N ASN A 174 -19.17 0.54 11.21
CA ASN A 174 -19.45 1.88 11.73
C ASN A 174 -19.85 2.84 10.61
N GLU A 175 -20.94 3.56 10.83
CA GLU A 175 -21.35 4.68 10.00
C GLU A 175 -20.76 5.98 10.56
N LEU A 176 -19.96 6.67 9.75
CA LEU A 176 -19.23 7.88 10.14
C LEU A 176 -19.65 9.05 9.25
N ASP A 177 -20.15 10.12 9.86
CA ASP A 177 -20.51 11.36 9.19
C ASP A 177 -19.39 12.38 9.33
N ALA A 178 -18.67 12.64 8.25
CA ALA A 178 -17.52 13.55 8.23
C ALA A 178 -17.88 15.00 8.56
N SER A 179 -19.15 15.38 8.48
CA SER A 179 -19.64 16.72 8.89
C SER A 179 -19.75 16.85 10.41
N ARG A 180 -19.71 15.74 11.15
CA ARG A 180 -19.92 15.65 12.60
C ARG A 180 -18.68 15.23 13.39
N MET A 181 -17.54 15.10 12.73
CA MET A 181 -16.29 14.62 13.34
C MET A 181 -15.51 15.72 14.11
N GLY A 182 -16.09 16.90 14.27
CA GLY A 182 -15.50 17.99 15.07
C GLY A 182 -14.24 18.60 14.45
N ALA A 183 -13.37 19.14 15.32
CA ALA A 183 -12.16 19.85 14.89
C ALA A 183 -11.14 18.95 14.15
N ALA A 184 -11.06 17.67 14.51
CA ALA A 184 -10.15 16.74 13.86
C ALA A 184 -10.62 16.31 12.45
N GLY A 185 -11.89 16.41 12.15
CA GLY A 185 -12.47 15.86 10.92
C GLY A 185 -12.39 14.34 10.86
N TYR A 186 -12.75 13.77 9.71
CA TYR A 186 -12.65 12.34 9.44
C TYR A 186 -11.23 11.99 9.01
N PRO A 187 -10.50 11.15 9.77
CA PRO A 187 -9.17 10.69 9.40
C PRO A 187 -9.30 9.74 8.21
N ILE A 188 -8.60 10.02 7.12
CA ILE A 188 -8.65 9.21 5.90
C ILE A 188 -7.83 7.94 6.13
N PRO A 189 -8.43 6.73 6.07
CA PRO A 189 -7.69 5.48 6.22
C PRO A 189 -6.65 5.29 5.11
N SER A 190 -5.63 4.50 5.38
CA SER A 190 -4.63 4.16 4.37
C SER A 190 -5.22 3.30 3.24
N ILE A 191 -6.17 2.42 3.58
CA ILE A 191 -6.89 1.57 2.64
C ILE A 191 -8.32 2.07 2.55
N VAL A 192 -8.67 2.67 1.42
CA VAL A 192 -9.98 3.27 1.17
C VAL A 192 -10.73 2.59 0.02
N GLU A 193 -10.43 1.33 -0.23
CA GLU A 193 -11.08 0.57 -1.29
C GLU A 193 -12.56 0.31 -0.97
N PRO A 194 -13.45 0.12 -1.99
CA PRO A 194 -14.89 -0.01 -1.79
C PRO A 194 -15.34 -1.14 -0.88
N ASP A 195 -14.53 -2.19 -0.73
CA ASP A 195 -14.76 -3.31 0.18
C ASP A 195 -14.38 -3.00 1.64
N ARG A 196 -13.57 -1.97 1.88
CA ARG A 196 -13.16 -1.49 3.21
C ARG A 196 -13.96 -0.27 3.63
N VAL A 197 -13.98 0.76 2.79
CA VAL A 197 -14.68 2.02 3.06
C VAL A 197 -15.75 2.24 2.00
N LYS A 198 -17.01 2.08 2.37
CA LYS A 198 -18.15 2.34 1.49
C LYS A 198 -18.62 3.79 1.65
N ILE A 199 -18.78 4.50 0.55
CA ILE A 199 -19.39 5.82 0.56
C ILE A 199 -20.92 5.62 0.54
N LYS A 200 -21.58 5.96 1.65
CA LYS A 200 -23.04 5.83 1.79
C LYS A 200 -23.79 7.03 1.20
N ARG A 201 -23.27 8.23 1.44
CA ARG A 201 -23.86 9.49 0.95
C ARG A 201 -22.78 10.55 0.76
N CYS A 202 -22.91 11.31 -0.31
CA CYS A 202 -22.08 12.46 -0.58
C CYS A 202 -22.93 13.58 -1.20
N ASP A 203 -23.16 14.66 -0.43
CA ASP A 203 -23.97 15.82 -0.85
C ASP A 203 -23.08 17.02 -1.22
N ALA A 204 -21.78 16.79 -1.41
CA ALA A 204 -20.83 17.84 -1.80
C ALA A 204 -20.95 18.21 -3.28
N LYS A 205 -20.63 19.45 -3.61
CA LYS A 205 -20.57 19.95 -5.00
C LYS A 205 -19.15 19.85 -5.58
N PHE A 206 -18.14 19.92 -4.74
CA PHE A 206 -16.72 19.85 -5.14
C PHE A 206 -15.85 19.45 -3.94
N ILE A 207 -14.59 19.18 -4.21
CA ILE A 207 -13.57 18.92 -3.19
C ILE A 207 -12.55 20.05 -3.24
N LEU A 208 -12.18 20.61 -2.09
CA LEU A 208 -11.05 21.49 -1.91
C LEU A 208 -9.95 20.71 -1.16
N HIS A 209 -8.89 20.36 -1.86
CA HIS A 209 -7.71 19.75 -1.24
C HIS A 209 -6.70 20.84 -0.88
N VAL A 210 -6.27 20.87 0.38
CA VAL A 210 -5.34 21.87 0.92
C VAL A 210 -4.06 21.15 1.33
N GLU A 211 -2.91 21.68 0.95
CA GLU A 211 -1.63 21.06 1.28
C GLU A 211 -1.35 21.05 2.79
N LYS A 212 -1.50 22.22 3.43
CA LYS A 212 -1.16 22.41 4.84
C LYS A 212 -2.32 22.11 5.79
N GLY A 213 -2.07 21.22 6.74
CA GLY A 213 -3.07 20.89 7.78
C GLY A 213 -3.52 22.07 8.62
N THR A 214 -2.64 23.07 8.87
CA THR A 214 -3.00 24.29 9.60
C THR A 214 -3.99 25.16 8.84
N VAL A 215 -3.85 25.29 7.52
CA VAL A 215 -4.79 26.00 6.67
C VAL A 215 -6.12 25.24 6.59
N TRP A 216 -6.07 23.91 6.44
CA TRP A 216 -7.26 23.07 6.50
C TRP A 216 -8.02 23.23 7.82
N GLN A 217 -7.29 23.25 8.95
CA GLN A 217 -7.91 23.43 10.26
C GLN A 217 -8.71 24.73 10.31
N ARG A 218 -8.17 25.82 9.77
CA ARG A 218 -8.89 27.10 9.69
C ARG A 218 -10.17 27.02 8.88
N PHE A 219 -10.11 26.37 7.69
CA PHE A 219 -11.29 26.13 6.89
C PHE A 219 -12.35 25.28 7.62
N ASN A 220 -11.91 24.30 8.42
CA ASN A 220 -12.80 23.46 9.20
C ASN A 220 -13.46 24.24 10.36
N GLU A 221 -12.69 25.04 11.10
CA GLU A 221 -13.20 25.93 12.17
C GLU A 221 -14.26 26.90 11.63
N ASP A 222 -13.98 27.54 10.51
CA ASP A 222 -14.88 28.49 9.84
C ASP A 222 -16.07 27.79 9.16
N LYS A 223 -16.15 26.47 9.22
CA LYS A 223 -17.18 25.63 8.57
C LYS A 223 -17.35 25.97 7.08
N PHE A 224 -16.22 26.21 6.41
CA PHE A 224 -16.18 26.52 4.98
C PHE A 224 -16.94 25.48 4.15
N TRP A 225 -16.76 24.21 4.48
CA TRP A 225 -17.43 23.09 3.84
C TRP A 225 -18.97 23.14 3.96
N GLN A 226 -19.50 23.71 5.04
CA GLN A 226 -20.93 23.89 5.22
C GLN A 226 -21.47 25.05 4.36
N LYS A 227 -20.75 26.18 4.36
CA LYS A 227 -21.13 27.39 3.58
C LYS A 227 -21.16 27.11 2.08
N HIS A 228 -20.18 26.33 1.59
CA HIS A 228 -19.98 26.09 0.16
C HIS A 228 -20.46 24.70 -0.30
N LYS A 229 -21.00 23.86 0.59
CA LYS A 229 -21.41 22.48 0.31
C LYS A 229 -20.30 21.69 -0.38
N CYS A 230 -19.11 21.67 0.22
CA CYS A 230 -17.94 21.01 -0.34
C CYS A 230 -17.30 20.06 0.68
N ILE A 231 -16.37 19.24 0.24
CA ILE A 231 -15.46 18.51 1.11
C ILE A 231 -14.14 19.28 1.14
N VAL A 232 -13.63 19.56 2.35
CA VAL A 232 -12.28 20.13 2.52
C VAL A 232 -11.38 19.02 3.06
N SER A 233 -10.27 18.75 2.38
CA SER A 233 -9.32 17.70 2.76
C SER A 233 -7.90 18.22 2.80
N HIS A 234 -7.02 17.53 3.52
CA HIS A 234 -5.58 17.80 3.49
C HIS A 234 -4.77 16.51 3.54
N GLY A 235 -3.50 16.61 3.12
CA GLY A 235 -2.53 15.51 3.14
C GLY A 235 -1.46 15.61 4.22
N ALA A 236 -1.44 16.70 5.01
CA ALA A 236 -0.34 17.08 5.91
C ALA A 236 1.00 17.20 5.15
N GLY A 237 1.02 17.99 4.09
CA GLY A 237 2.06 18.09 3.08
C GLY A 237 1.73 17.19 1.89
N GLN A 238 2.69 16.44 1.39
CA GLN A 238 2.48 15.51 0.28
C GLN A 238 1.38 14.48 0.63
N PRO A 239 0.29 14.41 -0.16
CA PRO A 239 -0.84 13.55 0.16
C PRO A 239 -0.47 12.07 0.10
N SER A 240 -0.79 11.33 1.14
CA SER A 240 -0.60 9.88 1.20
C SER A 240 -1.40 9.14 0.11
N ARG A 241 -1.07 7.87 -0.15
CA ARG A 241 -1.82 7.05 -1.12
C ARG A 241 -3.32 6.98 -0.76
N GLY A 242 -3.65 6.83 0.53
CA GLY A 242 -5.04 6.81 1.00
C GLY A 242 -5.79 8.10 0.66
N VAL A 243 -5.17 9.26 0.89
CA VAL A 243 -5.76 10.56 0.53
C VAL A 243 -5.97 10.66 -0.97
N ARG A 244 -4.95 10.40 -1.78
CA ARG A 244 -5.06 10.45 -3.25
C ARG A 244 -6.13 9.50 -3.77
N ARG A 245 -6.20 8.30 -3.21
CA ARG A 245 -7.18 7.29 -3.60
C ARG A 245 -8.60 7.70 -3.20
N MET A 246 -8.79 8.27 -2.01
CA MET A 246 -10.08 8.81 -1.58
C MET A 246 -10.57 9.94 -2.50
N LEU A 247 -9.69 10.89 -2.83
CA LEU A 247 -10.03 11.97 -3.76
C LEU A 247 -10.38 11.43 -5.14
N TYR A 248 -9.62 10.46 -5.64
CA TYR A 248 -9.87 9.80 -6.92
C TYR A 248 -11.24 9.10 -6.93
N ARG A 249 -11.58 8.37 -5.87
CA ARG A 249 -12.89 7.73 -5.73
C ARG A 249 -14.03 8.74 -5.73
N LEU A 250 -13.93 9.78 -4.92
CA LEU A 250 -14.95 10.84 -4.87
C LEU A 250 -15.11 11.54 -6.23
N HIS A 251 -13.99 11.76 -6.94
CA HIS A 251 -14.04 12.32 -8.30
C HIS A 251 -14.70 11.36 -9.30
N THR A 252 -14.34 10.08 -9.29
CA THR A 252 -14.81 9.12 -10.30
C THR A 252 -16.21 8.58 -10.01
N GLU A 253 -16.53 8.28 -8.75
CA GLU A 253 -17.81 7.70 -8.34
C GLU A 253 -18.92 8.77 -8.25
N TYR A 254 -18.59 9.98 -7.76
CA TYR A 254 -19.57 11.07 -7.54
C TYR A 254 -19.40 12.25 -8.50
N LYS A 255 -18.45 12.18 -9.44
CA LYS A 255 -18.16 13.23 -10.43
C LYS A 255 -17.81 14.58 -9.83
N LEU A 256 -17.27 14.59 -8.62
CA LEU A 256 -16.92 15.83 -7.94
C LEU A 256 -15.66 16.44 -8.58
N PRO A 257 -15.66 17.72 -8.96
CA PRO A 257 -14.45 18.42 -9.33
C PRO A 257 -13.53 18.56 -8.11
N VAL A 258 -12.21 18.43 -8.34
CA VAL A 258 -11.18 18.57 -7.30
C VAL A 258 -10.40 19.84 -7.57
N TYR A 259 -10.39 20.73 -6.60
CA TYR A 259 -9.57 21.94 -6.60
C TYR A 259 -8.48 21.77 -5.55
N CYS A 260 -7.26 22.24 -5.88
CA CYS A 260 -6.11 22.16 -5.00
C CYS A 260 -5.67 23.56 -4.60
N LEU A 261 -5.40 23.74 -3.31
CA LEU A 261 -4.76 24.92 -2.72
C LEU A 261 -3.40 24.47 -2.19
N LEU A 262 -2.36 24.74 -2.98
CA LEU A 262 -1.00 24.23 -2.79
C LEU A 262 -0.02 25.41 -2.67
N ASP A 263 1.15 25.15 -2.12
CA ASP A 263 2.25 26.12 -2.14
C ASP A 263 2.75 26.31 -3.58
N ASN A 264 3.23 27.51 -3.89
CA ASN A 264 3.76 27.80 -5.22
C ASN A 264 5.24 27.44 -5.31
N ASP A 265 5.53 26.14 -5.23
CA ASP A 265 6.86 25.58 -5.39
C ASP A 265 6.83 24.37 -6.34
N PRO A 266 8.00 23.81 -6.74
CA PRO A 266 8.06 22.68 -7.67
C PRO A 266 7.42 21.40 -7.15
N TRP A 267 7.08 21.30 -5.86
CA TRP A 267 6.54 20.13 -5.20
C TRP A 267 5.03 20.25 -4.90
N GLY A 268 4.51 21.47 -4.92
CA GLY A 268 3.09 21.80 -4.69
C GLY A 268 2.15 21.59 -5.88
#